data_6de1c1913b952e12d389a987af03c9d0
#
_entry.id   6de1c1913b952e12d389a987af03c9d0
#
_cell.length_a   1.000
_cell.length_b   1.000
_cell.length_c   1.000
_cell.angle_alpha   90.00
_cell.angle_beta   90.00
_cell.angle_gamma   90.00
#
_symmetry.space_group_name_H-M   'P 1'
#
loop_
_entity.id
_entity.type
_entity.pdbx_description
1 polymer ?
#
loop_
_entity_poly.entity_id
_entity_poly.type
_entity_poly.pdbx_seq_one_letter_code
_entity_poly.pdbx_strand_id
1 'polypeptide(L)'
;ECNKAIVEAMTKSFTVVNEESKETYETNLGEVIRDAEAKTLIFTDYVDVLKRCDEILTEEGFHPITIFGETTTTIGLSNQVKQFKENSKINPLITTFKTLSEAVPLTEANTVIFLNLPFRSGTYDQAVKRANRIGQTKDVHLYEVTLDTGGEENISTRNLDILKWSEEQVSILMGDKKGEMEVVSKLTIDHFLPDMVTRGIPSIKDFKMF
;
A
#
# COMPACT_ATOMS: atom_id res chain seq x y z
N GLU A 1 3.66 4.76 -16.54
CA GLU A 1 4.58 5.93 -16.35
C GLU A 1 4.22 6.76 -15.12
N CYS A 2 2.95 7.10 -14.88
CA CYS A 2 2.52 7.91 -13.73
C CYS A 2 2.95 7.29 -12.37
N ASN A 3 2.81 5.99 -12.21
CA ASN A 3 3.15 5.31 -10.95
C ASN A 3 4.66 5.26 -10.65
N LYS A 4 5.52 5.28 -11.67
CA LYS A 4 6.98 5.39 -11.48
C LYS A 4 7.38 6.79 -11.01
N ALA A 5 6.73 7.82 -11.55
CA ALA A 5 6.96 9.20 -11.15
C ALA A 5 6.65 9.46 -9.67
N ILE A 6 5.70 8.72 -9.09
CA ILE A 6 5.40 8.82 -7.65
C ILE A 6 6.62 8.40 -6.82
N VAL A 7 7.25 7.27 -7.15
CA VAL A 7 8.44 6.80 -6.42
C VAL A 7 9.59 7.80 -6.57
N GLU A 8 9.81 8.33 -7.77
CA GLU A 8 10.84 9.34 -8.01
C GLU A 8 10.56 10.66 -7.26
N ALA A 9 9.30 11.04 -7.12
CA ALA A 9 8.92 12.19 -6.30
C ALA A 9 9.19 11.94 -4.81
N MET A 10 8.84 10.75 -4.31
CA MET A 10 9.04 10.39 -2.90
C MET A 10 10.51 10.31 -2.48
N THR A 11 11.42 10.04 -3.40
CA THR A 11 12.87 10.08 -3.11
C THR A 11 13.40 11.50 -2.96
N LYS A 12 12.71 12.48 -3.54
CA LYS A 12 13.08 13.89 -3.40
C LYS A 12 12.51 14.47 -2.12
N SER A 13 11.20 14.56 -2.03
CA SER A 13 10.50 15.11 -0.86
C SER A 13 9.01 14.83 -0.96
N PHE A 14 8.38 14.53 0.16
CA PHE A 14 6.92 14.49 0.31
C PHE A 14 6.52 14.99 1.70
N THR A 15 5.28 15.45 1.80
CA THR A 15 4.72 15.93 3.06
C THR A 15 4.03 14.77 3.78
N VAL A 16 4.42 14.55 5.03
CA VAL A 16 3.70 13.63 5.93
C VAL A 16 2.71 14.43 6.75
N VAL A 17 1.49 13.94 6.84
CA VAL A 17 0.46 14.43 7.76
C VAL A 17 0.24 13.38 8.83
N ASN A 18 0.57 13.70 10.07
CA ASN A 18 0.24 12.83 11.19
C ASN A 18 -1.27 12.91 11.46
N GLU A 19 -1.98 11.79 11.34
CA GLU A 19 -3.44 11.79 11.52
C GLU A 19 -3.90 12.10 12.94
N GLU A 20 -3.10 11.76 13.95
CA GLU A 20 -3.43 11.99 15.36
C GLU A 20 -3.14 13.44 15.78
N SER A 21 -1.89 13.92 15.58
CA SER A 21 -1.48 15.26 16.00
C SER A 21 -1.87 16.36 15.00
N LYS A 22 -2.22 15.99 13.75
CA LYS A 22 -2.45 16.92 12.63
C LYS A 22 -1.22 17.76 12.24
N GLU A 23 -0.06 17.39 12.75
CA GLU A 23 1.21 18.02 12.38
C GLU A 23 1.64 17.57 10.99
N THR A 24 2.30 18.47 10.26
CA THR A 24 2.84 18.21 8.94
C THR A 24 4.33 18.46 8.94
N TYR A 25 5.06 17.57 8.27
CA TYR A 25 6.51 17.74 8.07
C TYR A 25 6.93 17.21 6.70
N GLU A 26 8.01 17.74 6.16
CA GLU A 26 8.61 17.24 4.92
C GLU A 26 9.67 16.19 5.22
N THR A 27 9.69 15.13 4.41
CA THR A 27 10.68 14.05 4.48
C THR A 27 10.83 13.41 3.11
N ASN A 28 11.69 12.43 2.97
CA ASN A 28 11.82 11.60 1.78
C ASN A 28 11.83 10.10 2.14
N LEU A 29 11.66 9.26 1.14
CA LEU A 29 11.56 7.82 1.33
C LEU A 29 12.79 7.23 2.04
N GLY A 30 13.98 7.69 1.68
CA GLY A 30 15.22 7.25 2.30
C GLY A 30 15.33 7.64 3.77
N GLU A 31 14.87 8.84 4.16
CA GLU A 31 14.82 9.27 5.56
C GLU A 31 13.86 8.42 6.38
N VAL A 32 12.64 8.20 5.88
CA VAL A 32 11.66 7.32 6.56
C VAL A 32 12.22 5.92 6.82
N ILE A 33 12.99 5.37 5.87
CA ILE A 33 13.60 4.05 6.04
C ILE A 33 14.77 4.08 7.03
N ARG A 34 15.57 5.16 7.07
CA ARG A 34 16.70 5.30 8.00
C ARG A 34 16.25 5.58 9.43
N ASP A 35 15.18 6.36 9.58
CA ASP A 35 14.64 6.75 10.89
C ASP A 35 13.78 5.65 11.52
N ALA A 36 13.43 4.61 10.75
CA ALA A 36 12.69 3.47 11.27
C ALA A 36 13.49 2.77 12.38
N GLU A 37 12.86 2.59 13.54
CA GLU A 37 13.48 1.89 14.69
C GLU A 37 13.77 0.41 14.44
N ALA A 38 13.12 -0.15 13.43
CA ALA A 38 13.31 -1.52 12.98
C ALA A 38 13.31 -1.54 11.44
N LYS A 39 12.90 -2.64 10.83
CA LYS A 39 12.85 -2.75 9.38
C LYS A 39 11.59 -2.16 8.78
N THR A 40 11.63 -1.92 7.47
CA THR A 40 10.54 -1.33 6.70
C THR A 40 9.96 -2.33 5.70
N LEU A 41 8.64 -2.36 5.61
CA LEU A 41 7.89 -3.06 4.56
C LEU A 41 7.31 -2.04 3.59
N ILE A 42 7.47 -2.28 2.30
CA ILE A 42 6.89 -1.44 1.24
C ILE A 42 5.95 -2.29 0.38
N PHE A 43 4.70 -1.85 0.27
CA PHE A 43 3.66 -2.54 -0.48
C PHE A 43 3.22 -1.75 -1.70
N THR A 44 3.02 -2.46 -2.82
CA THR A 44 2.38 -1.92 -4.02
C THR A 44 1.69 -3.05 -4.80
N ASP A 45 0.66 -2.73 -5.58
CA ASP A 45 0.05 -3.68 -6.53
C ASP A 45 0.81 -3.77 -7.86
N TYR A 46 1.66 -2.77 -8.15
CA TYR A 46 2.27 -2.59 -9.45
C TYR A 46 3.72 -3.08 -9.49
N VAL A 47 3.98 -4.14 -10.26
CA VAL A 47 5.33 -4.73 -10.40
C VAL A 47 6.35 -3.73 -10.93
N ASP A 48 5.95 -2.85 -11.85
CA ASP A 48 6.85 -1.83 -12.40
C ASP A 48 7.25 -0.77 -11.37
N VAL A 49 6.32 -0.40 -10.48
CA VAL A 49 6.58 0.52 -9.35
C VAL A 49 7.55 -0.13 -8.36
N LEU A 50 7.30 -1.41 -8.06
CA LEU A 50 8.13 -2.21 -7.18
C LEU A 50 9.57 -2.31 -7.68
N LYS A 51 9.78 -2.63 -8.97
CA LYS A 51 11.12 -2.68 -9.60
C LYS A 51 11.79 -1.32 -9.56
N ARG A 52 11.06 -0.24 -9.87
CA ARG A 52 11.63 1.11 -9.85
C ARG A 52 12.00 1.55 -8.44
N CYS A 53 11.21 1.18 -7.44
CA CYS A 53 11.53 1.43 -6.03
C CYS A 53 12.81 0.70 -5.60
N ASP A 54 12.98 -0.55 -6.01
CA ASP A 54 14.18 -1.35 -5.76
C ASP A 54 15.45 -0.69 -6.36
N GLU A 55 15.37 -0.30 -7.63
CA GLU A 55 16.47 0.38 -8.33
C GLU A 55 16.91 1.65 -7.60
N ILE A 56 15.96 2.54 -7.31
CA ILE A 56 16.24 3.83 -6.67
C ILE A 56 16.84 3.63 -5.27
N LEU A 57 16.24 2.77 -4.45
CA LEU A 57 16.74 2.52 -3.11
C LEU A 57 18.13 1.86 -3.12
N THR A 58 18.40 1.02 -4.11
CA THR A 58 19.74 0.44 -4.30
C THR A 58 20.76 1.52 -4.69
N GLU A 59 20.39 2.45 -5.57
CA GLU A 59 21.23 3.62 -5.94
C GLU A 59 21.52 4.53 -4.74
N GLU A 60 20.56 4.66 -3.81
CA GLU A 60 20.72 5.41 -2.54
C GLU A 60 21.51 4.67 -1.46
N GLY A 61 21.99 3.46 -1.74
CA GLY A 61 22.83 2.66 -0.87
C GLY A 61 22.08 1.78 0.13
N PHE A 62 20.77 1.61 -0.04
CA PHE A 62 20.02 0.59 0.69
C PHE A 62 20.25 -0.81 0.11
N HIS A 63 19.87 -1.83 0.86
CA HIS A 63 19.89 -3.22 0.42
C HIS A 63 18.48 -3.79 0.46
N PRO A 64 17.61 -3.38 -0.48
CA PRO A 64 16.26 -3.90 -0.52
C PRO A 64 16.23 -5.39 -0.87
N ILE A 65 15.19 -6.09 -0.42
CA ILE A 65 14.82 -7.39 -0.93
C ILE A 65 13.45 -7.30 -1.56
N THR A 66 13.34 -7.75 -2.80
CA THR A 66 12.14 -7.58 -3.59
C THR A 66 11.47 -8.92 -3.87
N ILE A 67 10.19 -9.04 -3.50
CA ILE A 67 9.42 -10.28 -3.60
C ILE A 67 8.11 -10.04 -4.35
N PHE A 68 7.92 -10.72 -5.49
CA PHE A 68 6.66 -10.70 -6.25
C PHE A 68 6.41 -12.04 -6.97
N GLY A 69 5.13 -12.34 -7.23
CA GLY A 69 4.68 -13.70 -7.56
C GLY A 69 5.25 -14.35 -8.82
N GLU A 70 5.72 -13.56 -9.80
CA GLU A 70 6.25 -14.09 -11.06
C GLU A 70 7.67 -14.68 -10.92
N THR A 71 8.42 -14.28 -9.90
CA THR A 71 9.84 -14.63 -9.75
C THR A 71 10.11 -15.58 -8.60
N THR A 72 9.10 -15.91 -7.79
CA THR A 72 9.36 -16.54 -6.50
C THR A 72 8.58 -17.86 -6.36
N THR A 73 9.30 -18.96 -6.30
CA THR A 73 8.75 -20.25 -5.84
C THR A 73 8.52 -20.19 -4.32
N THR A 74 7.65 -21.06 -3.78
CA THR A 74 7.35 -21.13 -2.34
C THR A 74 8.63 -21.28 -1.48
N ILE A 75 9.60 -22.05 -1.95
CA ILE A 75 10.90 -22.21 -1.29
C ILE A 75 11.73 -20.93 -1.37
N GLY A 76 11.71 -20.25 -2.53
CA GLY A 76 12.39 -18.98 -2.74
C GLY A 76 11.82 -17.88 -1.83
N LEU A 77 10.50 -17.79 -1.71
CA LEU A 77 9.83 -16.87 -0.80
C LEU A 77 10.27 -17.07 0.65
N SER A 78 10.24 -18.31 1.12
CA SER A 78 10.66 -18.65 2.49
C SER A 78 12.11 -18.26 2.77
N ASN A 79 13.02 -18.50 1.82
CA ASN A 79 14.43 -18.12 1.95
C ASN A 79 14.62 -16.59 1.96
N GLN A 80 13.94 -15.86 1.10
CA GLN A 80 14.02 -14.39 1.04
C GLN A 80 13.47 -13.76 2.32
N VAL A 81 12.33 -14.25 2.81
CA VAL A 81 11.78 -13.80 4.09
C VAL A 81 12.73 -14.09 5.24
N LYS A 82 13.36 -15.28 5.26
CA LYS A 82 14.36 -15.61 6.26
C LYS A 82 15.57 -14.68 6.21
N GLN A 83 16.07 -14.38 5.01
CA GLN A 83 17.16 -13.42 4.84
C GLN A 83 16.76 -12.01 5.35
N PHE A 84 15.55 -11.55 5.03
CA PHE A 84 15.05 -10.29 5.56
C PHE A 84 15.03 -10.27 7.09
N LYS A 85 14.60 -11.34 7.74
CA LYS A 85 14.53 -11.42 9.19
C LYS A 85 15.91 -11.44 9.85
N GLU A 86 16.79 -12.29 9.36
CA GLU A 86 18.08 -12.62 10.02
C GLU A 86 19.19 -11.62 9.66
N ASN A 87 19.18 -11.02 8.46
CA ASN A 87 20.24 -10.13 8.02
C ASN A 87 19.87 -8.66 8.29
N SER A 88 20.56 -8.05 9.26
CA SER A 88 20.33 -6.64 9.63
C SER A 88 20.62 -5.63 8.50
N LYS A 89 21.42 -5.99 7.51
CA LYS A 89 21.76 -5.13 6.38
C LYS A 89 20.64 -5.04 5.34
N ILE A 90 19.79 -6.07 5.27
CA ILE A 90 18.68 -6.11 4.31
C ILE A 90 17.52 -5.27 4.85
N ASN A 91 17.26 -4.15 4.21
CA ASN A 91 16.17 -3.22 4.46
C ASN A 91 16.04 -2.25 3.27
N PRO A 92 14.83 -1.99 2.75
CA PRO A 92 13.53 -2.56 3.10
C PRO A 92 13.21 -3.90 2.42
N LEU A 93 12.05 -4.50 2.76
CA LEU A 93 11.40 -5.54 1.98
C LEU A 93 10.30 -4.91 1.13
N ILE A 94 10.37 -5.06 -0.19
CA ILE A 94 9.42 -4.52 -1.16
C ILE A 94 8.61 -5.66 -1.76
N THR A 95 7.28 -5.55 -1.76
CA THR A 95 6.43 -6.67 -2.18
C THR A 95 5.08 -6.22 -2.72
N THR A 96 4.38 -7.14 -3.39
CA THR A 96 2.98 -6.93 -3.75
C THR A 96 2.05 -7.49 -2.67
N PHE A 97 0.85 -6.91 -2.55
CA PHE A 97 -0.16 -7.39 -1.59
C PHE A 97 -0.48 -8.88 -1.77
N LYS A 98 -0.50 -9.37 -3.00
CA LYS A 98 -0.81 -10.77 -3.31
C LYS A 98 0.28 -11.74 -2.85
N THR A 99 1.53 -11.35 -2.98
CA THR A 99 2.66 -12.26 -2.74
C THR A 99 2.83 -12.60 -1.27
N LEU A 100 2.61 -11.66 -0.37
CA LEU A 100 2.63 -11.91 1.07
C LEU A 100 1.26 -12.27 1.64
N SER A 101 0.31 -12.74 0.83
CA SER A 101 -0.98 -13.25 1.32
C SER A 101 -0.82 -14.49 2.19
N GLU A 102 0.24 -15.27 2.02
CA GLU A 102 0.58 -16.40 2.89
C GLU A 102 1.10 -15.92 4.26
N ALA A 103 0.68 -16.59 5.31
CA ALA A 103 0.69 -16.15 6.71
C ALA A 103 2.07 -16.00 7.39
N VAL A 104 3.05 -15.40 6.74
CA VAL A 104 4.38 -15.16 7.32
C VAL A 104 4.35 -13.89 8.19
N PRO A 105 4.60 -13.99 9.51
CA PRO A 105 4.77 -12.81 10.36
C PRO A 105 6.08 -12.09 10.03
N LEU A 106 6.05 -10.74 10.03
CA LEU A 106 7.20 -9.86 9.76
C LEU A 106 7.35 -8.85 10.90
N THR A 107 7.33 -9.33 12.14
CA THR A 107 7.44 -8.51 13.35
C THR A 107 8.81 -7.86 13.52
N GLU A 108 9.77 -8.20 12.68
CA GLU A 108 11.06 -7.52 12.54
C GLU A 108 10.93 -6.12 11.91
N ALA A 109 9.79 -5.83 11.30
CA ALA A 109 9.48 -4.52 10.75
C ALA A 109 8.49 -3.77 11.64
N ASN A 110 8.72 -2.47 11.81
CA ASN A 110 7.80 -1.58 12.52
C ASN A 110 7.33 -0.41 11.65
N THR A 111 7.83 -0.29 10.44
CA THR A 111 7.40 0.73 9.45
C THR A 111 6.81 0.04 8.24
N VAL A 112 5.61 0.45 7.85
CA VAL A 112 4.90 -0.08 6.69
C VAL A 112 4.53 1.09 5.78
N ILE A 113 4.94 1.02 4.51
CA ILE A 113 4.68 2.05 3.51
C ILE A 113 3.81 1.45 2.40
N PHE A 114 2.66 2.05 2.15
CA PHE A 114 1.79 1.72 1.05
C PHE A 114 1.99 2.73 -0.08
N LEU A 115 2.68 2.33 -1.16
CA LEU A 115 2.87 3.18 -2.35
C LEU A 115 1.58 3.39 -3.14
N ASN A 116 0.62 2.50 -2.97
CA ASN A 116 -0.78 2.64 -3.35
C ASN A 116 -1.64 1.85 -2.36
N LEU A 117 -2.88 2.25 -2.18
CA LEU A 117 -3.82 1.55 -1.33
C LEU A 117 -4.53 0.43 -2.11
N PRO A 118 -4.76 -0.74 -1.50
CA PRO A 118 -5.55 -1.80 -2.12
C PRO A 118 -7.04 -1.42 -2.10
N PHE A 119 -7.81 -1.96 -3.05
CA PHE A 119 -9.25 -1.72 -3.14
C PHE A 119 -10.09 -2.45 -2.07
N ARG A 120 -9.49 -3.37 -1.32
CA ARG A 120 -10.18 -4.21 -0.33
C ARG A 120 -9.59 -3.98 1.04
N SER A 121 -10.44 -3.64 2.02
CA SER A 121 -10.06 -3.49 3.42
C SER A 121 -9.40 -4.74 3.99
N GLY A 122 -9.91 -5.93 3.67
CA GLY A 122 -9.29 -7.19 4.10
C GLY A 122 -7.86 -7.39 3.59
N THR A 123 -7.52 -6.88 2.40
CA THR A 123 -6.14 -6.91 1.87
C THR A 123 -5.24 -5.92 2.62
N TYR A 124 -5.75 -4.72 2.89
CA TYR A 124 -5.09 -3.71 3.71
C TYR A 124 -4.76 -4.26 5.11
N ASP A 125 -5.78 -4.76 5.81
CA ASP A 125 -5.65 -5.36 7.13
C ASP A 125 -4.62 -6.49 7.17
N GLN A 126 -4.65 -7.36 6.17
CA GLN A 126 -3.68 -8.46 6.08
C GLN A 126 -2.25 -7.94 5.95
N ALA A 127 -2.01 -6.89 5.15
CA ALA A 127 -0.69 -6.28 4.99
C ALA A 127 -0.23 -5.64 6.30
N VAL A 128 -1.06 -4.85 6.97
CA VAL A 128 -0.76 -4.25 8.28
C VAL A 128 -0.46 -5.33 9.33
N LYS A 129 -1.26 -6.38 9.39
CA LYS A 129 -1.10 -7.50 10.33
C LYS A 129 0.16 -8.36 10.09
N ARG A 130 0.96 -8.10 9.06
CA ARG A 130 2.29 -8.71 8.91
C ARG A 130 3.29 -8.13 9.91
N ALA A 131 3.28 -6.81 10.11
CA ALA A 131 4.10 -6.11 11.09
C ALA A 131 3.42 -6.02 12.45
N ASN A 132 2.14 -5.63 12.46
CA ASN A 132 1.34 -5.48 13.69
C ASN A 132 0.72 -6.83 14.10
N ARG A 133 1.50 -7.66 14.75
CA ARG A 133 1.10 -9.01 15.18
C ARG A 133 1.64 -9.35 16.56
N ILE A 134 1.08 -10.39 17.18
CA ILE A 134 1.61 -10.94 18.45
C ILE A 134 3.10 -11.22 18.31
N GLY A 135 3.90 -10.61 19.17
CA GLY A 135 5.37 -10.65 19.13
C GLY A 135 6.00 -9.33 18.66
N GLN A 136 5.21 -8.37 18.14
CA GLN A 136 5.69 -7.01 17.90
C GLN A 136 5.86 -6.29 19.25
N THR A 137 7.01 -5.67 19.44
CA THR A 137 7.38 -4.97 20.69
C THR A 137 7.55 -3.47 20.50
N LYS A 138 7.42 -3.00 19.26
CA LYS A 138 7.55 -1.59 18.86
C LYS A 138 6.24 -1.06 18.30
N ASP A 139 6.06 0.24 18.39
CA ASP A 139 4.96 0.90 17.70
C ASP A 139 5.09 0.73 16.18
N VAL A 140 3.99 0.43 15.51
CA VAL A 140 3.96 0.24 14.07
C VAL A 140 3.50 1.53 13.40
N HIS A 141 4.38 2.11 12.58
CA HIS A 141 4.11 3.31 11.81
C HIS A 141 3.62 2.94 10.42
N LEU A 142 2.47 3.47 10.03
CA LEU A 142 1.86 3.25 8.72
C LEU A 142 1.94 4.54 7.89
N TYR A 143 2.50 4.43 6.70
CA TYR A 143 2.57 5.53 5.73
C TYR A 143 1.72 5.17 4.51
N GLU A 144 0.70 5.96 4.26
CA GLU A 144 -0.20 5.81 3.12
C GLU A 144 0.09 6.93 2.11
N VAL A 145 0.59 6.55 0.94
CA VAL A 145 0.93 7.52 -0.09
C VAL A 145 -0.31 7.90 -0.89
N THR A 146 -0.64 9.18 -0.86
CA THR A 146 -1.71 9.76 -1.66
C THR A 146 -1.15 10.88 -2.54
N LEU A 147 -1.68 11.01 -3.76
CA LEU A 147 -1.33 12.10 -4.65
C LEU A 147 -2.23 13.30 -4.35
N ASP A 148 -1.63 14.45 -4.02
CA ASP A 148 -2.37 15.70 -3.93
C ASP A 148 -2.45 16.37 -5.31
N THR A 149 -3.66 16.57 -5.80
CA THR A 149 -3.98 17.22 -7.09
C THR A 149 -4.67 18.56 -6.90
N GLY A 150 -4.50 19.19 -5.72
CA GLY A 150 -5.08 20.51 -5.45
C GLY A 150 -6.60 20.50 -5.28
N GLY A 151 -7.16 19.38 -4.79
CA GLY A 151 -8.60 19.21 -4.56
C GLY A 151 -9.35 18.52 -5.68
N GLU A 152 -8.70 18.18 -6.79
CA GLU A 152 -9.29 17.31 -7.80
C GLU A 152 -9.24 15.83 -7.36
N GLU A 153 -10.34 15.12 -7.58
CA GLU A 153 -10.38 13.69 -7.29
C GLU A 153 -9.42 12.92 -8.20
N ASN A 154 -8.63 12.04 -7.60
CA ASN A 154 -7.72 11.16 -8.31
C ASN A 154 -7.87 9.72 -7.82
N ILE A 155 -7.14 8.78 -8.43
CA ILE A 155 -7.26 7.36 -8.11
C ILE A 155 -6.85 7.05 -6.66
N SER A 156 -5.91 7.80 -6.09
CA SER A 156 -5.46 7.58 -4.71
C SER A 156 -6.52 8.02 -3.70
N THR A 157 -7.14 9.18 -3.91
CA THR A 157 -8.23 9.67 -3.05
C THR A 157 -9.46 8.76 -3.16
N ARG A 158 -9.79 8.28 -4.36
CA ARG A 158 -10.88 7.31 -4.55
C ARG A 158 -10.61 5.96 -3.89
N ASN A 159 -9.39 5.46 -3.96
CA ASN A 159 -9.03 4.21 -3.28
C ASN A 159 -9.20 4.35 -1.77
N LEU A 160 -8.82 5.49 -1.21
CA LEU A 160 -9.01 5.79 0.21
C LEU A 160 -10.50 5.80 0.59
N ASP A 161 -11.36 6.42 -0.23
CA ASP A 161 -12.79 6.46 0.00
C ASP A 161 -13.43 5.07 -0.08
N ILE A 162 -13.04 4.27 -1.08
CA ILE A 162 -13.50 2.88 -1.23
C ILE A 162 -13.06 2.04 -0.03
N LEU A 163 -11.83 2.24 0.45
CA LEU A 163 -11.31 1.52 1.60
C LEU A 163 -12.12 1.85 2.87
N LYS A 164 -12.31 3.14 3.17
CA LYS A 164 -13.12 3.63 4.30
C LYS A 164 -14.56 3.11 4.23
N TRP A 165 -15.16 3.19 3.07
CA TRP A 165 -16.49 2.62 2.86
C TRP A 165 -16.52 1.11 3.12
N SER A 166 -15.55 0.35 2.61
CA SER A 166 -15.44 -1.10 2.82
C SER A 166 -15.30 -1.45 4.31
N GLU A 167 -14.51 -0.70 5.06
CA GLU A 167 -14.35 -0.86 6.50
C GLU A 167 -15.65 -0.59 7.24
N GLU A 168 -16.38 0.44 6.84
CA GLU A 168 -17.66 0.78 7.43
C GLU A 168 -18.70 -0.32 7.22
N GLN A 169 -18.78 -0.89 5.99
CA GLN A 169 -19.66 -2.02 5.70
C GLN A 169 -19.33 -3.26 6.54
N VAL A 170 -18.04 -3.58 6.69
CA VAL A 170 -17.59 -4.68 7.54
C VAL A 170 -17.97 -4.41 9.01
N SER A 171 -17.77 -3.20 9.51
CA SER A 171 -18.12 -2.80 10.87
C SER A 171 -19.62 -2.91 11.15
N ILE A 172 -20.47 -2.54 10.18
CA ILE A 172 -21.92 -2.71 10.26
C ILE A 172 -22.28 -4.20 10.28
N LEU A 173 -21.70 -5.01 9.40
CA LEU A 173 -21.95 -6.45 9.32
C LEU A 173 -21.53 -7.19 10.61
N MET A 174 -20.43 -6.74 11.23
CA MET A 174 -19.96 -7.31 12.49
C MET A 174 -20.74 -6.81 13.72
N GLY A 175 -21.61 -5.81 13.54
CA GLY A 175 -22.44 -5.23 14.60
C GLY A 175 -21.74 -4.17 15.46
N ASP A 176 -20.56 -3.72 15.06
CA ASP A 176 -19.78 -2.69 15.75
C ASP A 176 -20.37 -1.29 15.53
N LYS A 177 -21.00 -1.07 14.37
CA LYS A 177 -21.73 0.16 14.04
C LYS A 177 -23.18 -0.16 13.65
N LYS A 178 -24.09 0.78 13.97
CA LYS A 178 -25.49 0.74 13.47
C LYS A 178 -25.55 1.48 12.14
N GLY A 179 -26.05 0.83 11.10
CA GLY A 179 -26.24 1.40 9.77
C GLY A 179 -26.91 0.41 8.83
N GLU A 180 -27.30 0.87 7.67
CA GLU A 180 -27.79 0.02 6.59
C GLU A 180 -26.65 -0.28 5.63
N MET A 181 -26.52 -1.55 5.20
CA MET A 181 -25.52 -1.93 4.21
C MET A 181 -25.86 -1.31 2.85
N GLU A 182 -24.93 -0.52 2.31
CA GLU A 182 -25.06 0.00 0.95
C GLU A 182 -24.61 -1.03 -0.08
N VAL A 183 -25.31 -1.06 -1.21
CA VAL A 183 -24.98 -2.00 -2.29
C VAL A 183 -23.82 -1.44 -3.10
N VAL A 184 -22.71 -2.18 -3.15
CA VAL A 184 -21.44 -1.83 -3.85
C VAL A 184 -21.64 -1.29 -5.27
N SER A 185 -22.68 -1.74 -5.97
CA SER A 185 -22.99 -1.33 -7.34
C SER A 185 -23.24 0.16 -7.50
N LYS A 186 -23.80 0.85 -6.49
CA LYS A 186 -24.07 2.29 -6.56
C LYS A 186 -22.80 3.13 -6.49
N LEU A 187 -21.95 2.86 -5.52
CA LEU A 187 -20.70 3.62 -5.33
C LEU A 187 -19.73 3.44 -6.51
N THR A 188 -19.60 2.21 -7.02
CA THR A 188 -18.66 1.92 -8.10
C THR A 188 -19.14 2.48 -9.44
N ILE A 189 -20.44 2.38 -9.74
CA ILE A 189 -20.98 2.77 -11.05
C ILE A 189 -21.23 4.27 -11.09
N ASP A 190 -21.85 4.86 -10.09
CA ASP A 190 -22.25 6.28 -10.12
C ASP A 190 -21.05 7.23 -9.97
N HIS A 191 -19.97 6.81 -9.31
CA HIS A 191 -18.75 7.62 -9.14
C HIS A 191 -17.71 7.43 -10.25
N PHE A 192 -17.57 6.23 -10.83
CA PHE A 192 -16.59 5.98 -11.89
C PHE A 192 -17.09 6.31 -13.31
N LEU A 193 -18.37 6.16 -13.57
CA LEU A 193 -18.95 6.38 -14.91
C LEU A 193 -18.76 7.80 -15.46
N PRO A 194 -18.99 8.89 -14.70
CA PRO A 194 -18.84 10.24 -15.22
C PRO A 194 -17.41 10.53 -15.70
N ASP A 195 -16.41 10.07 -14.93
CA ASP A 195 -15.00 10.30 -15.26
C ASP A 195 -14.52 9.44 -16.45
N MET A 196 -15.03 8.21 -16.58
CA MET A 196 -14.70 7.34 -17.71
C MET A 196 -15.27 7.89 -19.01
N VAL A 197 -16.48 8.45 -18.97
CA VAL A 197 -17.15 9.05 -20.14
C VAL A 197 -16.46 10.33 -20.58
N THR A 198 -16.04 11.20 -19.65
CA THR A 198 -15.34 12.45 -19.95
C THR A 198 -13.94 12.24 -20.51
N ARG A 199 -13.28 11.14 -20.20
CA ARG A 199 -11.94 10.78 -20.71
C ARG A 199 -11.95 9.98 -22.01
N GLY A 200 -13.10 9.77 -22.63
CA GLY A 200 -13.22 9.02 -23.90
C GLY A 200 -12.95 7.53 -23.78
N ILE A 201 -13.07 6.95 -22.59
CA ILE A 201 -12.98 5.51 -22.37
C ILE A 201 -14.29 4.86 -22.87
N PRO A 202 -14.24 3.71 -23.56
CA PRO A 202 -15.44 3.07 -24.08
C PRO A 202 -16.52 2.90 -23.02
N SER A 203 -17.75 3.19 -23.36
CA SER A 203 -18.91 3.09 -22.47
C SER A 203 -19.11 1.64 -22.04
N ILE A 204 -19.57 1.42 -20.80
CA ILE A 204 -19.92 0.09 -20.27
C ILE A 204 -20.88 -0.68 -21.17
N LYS A 205 -21.60 0.00 -22.06
CA LYS A 205 -22.46 -0.66 -23.06
C LYS A 205 -21.69 -1.55 -24.04
N ASP A 206 -20.38 -1.33 -24.18
CA ASP A 206 -19.49 -2.10 -25.07
C ASP A 206 -18.88 -3.32 -24.35
N PHE A 207 -19.06 -3.46 -23.06
CA PHE A 207 -18.64 -4.63 -22.29
C PHE A 207 -19.80 -5.62 -22.18
N LYS A 208 -19.77 -6.70 -22.96
CA LYS A 208 -20.63 -7.86 -22.71
C LYS A 208 -20.14 -8.57 -21.45
N MET A 209 -20.96 -8.56 -20.40
CA MET A 209 -20.77 -9.45 -19.26
C MET A 209 -21.07 -10.88 -19.74
N PHE A 210 -20.10 -11.76 -19.65
CA PHE A 210 -20.25 -13.20 -19.76
C PHE A 210 -20.42 -13.81 -18.39
#